data_86bb87f0c175ce7578fb3e93f278ba54
#
_entry.id   86bb87f0c175ce7578fb3e93f278ba54
#
_cell.length_a   1.000
_cell.length_b   1.000
_cell.length_c   1.000
_cell.angle_alpha   90.00
_cell.angle_beta   90.00
_cell.angle_gamma   90.00
#
_symmetry.space_group_name_H-M   'P 1'
#
loop_
_entity.id
_entity.type
_entity.pdbx_description
1 polymer ?
#
loop_
_entity_poly.entity_id
_entity_poly.type
_entity_poly.pdbx_seq_one_letter_code
_entity_poly.pdbx_strand_id
1 'polypeptide(L)'
;MSFFEQLFDLCGVVFGGIFGSVERAITAIFGSANARQVARYQERAEAITALEPKYQALSDEELKHQTVLLRQRLRDGETLDDILNDAFAVCREGGKRHLGMRHYDVQLIGGMVLHFGGIAEMVTGEGKTLVATLPAYLNALEGKGVHVVTVNDYLARRDMEWMAPLYMNLGLTINAIQSGMPTAEKQAAYVCDITYGTNNEFGFDYLRDNMRPAAKGDDRFPADAQQCQGPLNYAIIDEVDNILIDEARTPLIISGPADLDLGRYADANRVANQLKKEVHFTVDEKQHNVTLTDEGVREAEKLAGVESFYTAGNMEWPHLIDNALKAHYLYKKDVNYFIKDKQIIIVDEFTGRLMEGRQWSDGLHQAVEAKEGVTIKPETQTFATASLQNIFKMYKKLSGMTGTAMTEATEFMKIYNLDVVAIPTNRPMKRLEHPDLIYLTEKDKFSALADEVERTSKWDVLTLKDGSELWGKIDKEDENEVSIALKGERYSEKVPRGKIASIERAGRPVLVGTVSIEKSERLSALLERRGIKHDVLNAKQHGREADIVAQAGRLGAVTIAT
;
A
#
# COMPACT_ATOMS: atom_id res chain seq x y z
N MET A 1 18.98 -9.93 42.72
CA MET A 1 18.56 -11.08 41.91
C MET A 1 18.49 -12.29 42.82
N SER A 2 17.31 -12.90 42.96
CA SER A 2 17.14 -14.06 43.82
C SER A 2 17.75 -15.32 43.14
N PHE A 3 18.22 -16.25 43.96
CA PHE A 3 18.75 -17.54 43.49
C PHE A 3 17.77 -18.25 42.52
N PHE A 4 16.49 -18.03 42.69
CA PHE A 4 15.42 -18.56 41.79
C PHE A 4 15.41 -17.88 40.42
N GLU A 5 15.72 -16.59 40.31
CA GLU A 5 15.81 -15.92 39.00
C GLU A 5 17.00 -16.40 38.20
N GLN A 6 18.15 -16.60 38.84
CA GLN A 6 19.35 -17.16 38.20
C GLN A 6 19.13 -18.64 37.76
N LEU A 7 18.37 -19.43 38.53
CA LEU A 7 18.03 -20.80 38.18
C LEU A 7 17.05 -20.83 37.00
N PHE A 8 16.10 -19.90 36.96
CA PHE A 8 15.14 -19.79 35.85
C PHE A 8 15.82 -19.35 34.56
N ASP A 9 16.73 -18.39 34.61
CA ASP A 9 17.53 -17.95 33.47
C ASP A 9 18.47 -19.06 32.98
N LEU A 10 19.12 -19.79 33.90
CA LEU A 10 19.98 -20.94 33.55
C LEU A 10 19.16 -22.08 32.91
N CYS A 11 17.99 -22.37 33.44
CA CYS A 11 17.05 -23.33 32.82
C CYS A 11 16.60 -22.84 31.44
N GLY A 12 16.27 -21.55 31.28
CA GLY A 12 15.90 -20.96 29.98
C GLY A 12 16.99 -21.10 28.94
N VAL A 13 18.24 -20.83 29.31
CA VAL A 13 19.40 -20.96 28.41
C VAL A 13 19.70 -22.43 28.06
N VAL A 14 19.63 -23.34 29.03
CA VAL A 14 19.89 -24.77 28.80
C VAL A 14 18.77 -25.41 27.99
N PHE A 15 17.52 -25.16 28.33
CA PHE A 15 16.37 -25.66 27.56
C PHE A 15 16.32 -25.01 26.16
N GLY A 16 16.56 -23.70 26.04
CA GLY A 16 16.63 -23.03 24.75
C GLY A 16 17.76 -23.59 23.85
N GLY A 17 18.91 -23.91 24.43
CA GLY A 17 20.03 -24.55 23.70
C GLY A 17 19.73 -25.98 23.24
N ILE A 18 19.02 -26.77 24.06
CA ILE A 18 18.59 -28.15 23.70
C ILE A 18 17.50 -28.10 22.65
N PHE A 19 16.47 -27.25 22.81
CA PHE A 19 15.41 -27.09 21.82
C PHE A 19 15.98 -26.58 20.47
N GLY A 20 16.87 -25.60 20.48
CA GLY A 20 17.51 -25.10 19.27
C GLY A 20 18.44 -26.13 18.61
N SER A 21 18.99 -27.08 19.37
CA SER A 21 19.80 -28.18 18.82
C SER A 21 18.94 -29.27 18.21
N VAL A 22 17.83 -29.60 18.85
CA VAL A 22 16.80 -30.55 18.34
C VAL A 22 16.14 -29.98 17.09
N GLU A 23 15.79 -28.71 17.09
CA GLU A 23 15.23 -28.02 15.93
C GLU A 23 16.20 -28.02 14.76
N ARG A 24 17.50 -27.72 15.00
CA ARG A 24 18.54 -27.80 13.97
C ARG A 24 18.74 -29.21 13.44
N ALA A 25 18.69 -30.23 14.29
CA ALA A 25 18.78 -31.62 13.87
C ALA A 25 17.56 -32.05 13.03
N ILE A 26 16.35 -31.67 13.44
CA ILE A 26 15.12 -31.94 12.70
C ILE A 26 15.17 -31.19 11.34
N THR A 27 15.58 -29.94 11.34
CA THR A 27 15.71 -29.14 10.10
C THR A 27 16.77 -29.72 9.16
N ALA A 28 17.87 -30.25 9.68
CA ALA A 28 18.90 -30.89 8.86
C ALA A 28 18.43 -32.21 8.22
N ILE A 29 17.54 -32.97 8.90
CA ILE A 29 17.05 -34.27 8.42
C ILE A 29 15.79 -34.11 7.54
N PHE A 30 14.86 -33.26 7.93
CA PHE A 30 13.53 -33.12 7.31
C PHE A 30 13.33 -31.82 6.54
N GLY A 31 14.32 -30.94 6.47
CA GLY A 31 14.20 -29.59 5.91
C GLY A 31 13.42 -28.63 6.85
N SER A 32 13.45 -27.34 6.53
CA SER A 32 12.65 -26.33 7.24
C SER A 32 11.15 -26.56 7.07
N ALA A 33 10.32 -25.99 7.94
CA ALA A 33 8.86 -26.05 7.80
C ALA A 33 8.41 -25.53 6.42
N ASN A 34 9.03 -24.44 5.97
CA ASN A 34 8.80 -23.87 4.64
C ASN A 34 9.18 -24.85 3.52
N ALA A 35 10.33 -25.50 3.61
CA ALA A 35 10.78 -26.47 2.61
C ALA A 35 9.82 -27.66 2.47
N ARG A 36 9.29 -28.16 3.59
CA ARG A 36 8.30 -29.25 3.59
C ARG A 36 6.97 -28.81 2.96
N GLN A 37 6.54 -27.57 3.21
CA GLN A 37 5.31 -27.02 2.64
C GLN A 37 5.47 -26.81 1.14
N VAL A 38 6.58 -26.25 0.69
CA VAL A 38 6.91 -26.10 -0.73
C VAL A 38 6.97 -27.46 -1.43
N ALA A 39 7.62 -28.47 -0.83
CA ALA A 39 7.69 -29.82 -1.40
C ALA A 39 6.30 -30.44 -1.63
N ARG A 40 5.37 -30.26 -0.67
CA ARG A 40 3.97 -30.73 -0.82
C ARG A 40 3.26 -30.06 -2.00
N TYR A 41 3.48 -28.77 -2.19
CA TYR A 41 2.91 -28.06 -3.34
C TYR A 41 3.61 -28.41 -4.66
N GLN A 42 4.90 -28.77 -4.60
CA GLN A 42 5.66 -29.22 -5.76
C GLN A 42 5.06 -30.48 -6.38
N GLU A 43 4.73 -31.50 -5.57
CA GLU A 43 4.07 -32.72 -6.05
C GLU A 43 2.76 -32.40 -6.79
N ARG A 44 1.99 -31.44 -6.28
CA ARG A 44 0.74 -31.03 -6.90
C ARG A 44 0.98 -30.19 -8.17
N ALA A 45 2.02 -29.37 -8.21
CA ALA A 45 2.43 -28.64 -9.41
C ALA A 45 2.86 -29.59 -10.55
N GLU A 46 3.53 -30.69 -10.22
CA GLU A 46 3.87 -31.75 -11.17
C GLU A 46 2.61 -32.44 -11.72
N ALA A 47 1.62 -32.74 -10.85
CA ALA A 47 0.33 -33.30 -11.28
C ALA A 47 -0.42 -32.32 -12.22
N ILE A 48 -0.40 -31.01 -11.95
CA ILE A 48 -0.98 -29.98 -12.83
C ILE A 48 -0.23 -29.95 -14.17
N THR A 49 1.10 -30.04 -14.15
CA THR A 49 1.94 -30.07 -15.34
C THR A 49 1.67 -31.31 -16.21
N ALA A 50 1.39 -32.46 -15.59
CA ALA A 50 1.00 -33.68 -16.30
C ALA A 50 -0.35 -33.54 -17.04
N LEU A 51 -1.23 -32.62 -16.65
CA LEU A 51 -2.49 -32.33 -17.34
C LEU A 51 -2.31 -31.40 -18.55
N GLU A 52 -1.16 -30.74 -18.71
CA GLU A 52 -0.92 -29.76 -19.76
C GLU A 52 -1.22 -30.29 -21.18
N PRO A 53 -0.79 -31.49 -21.61
CA PRO A 53 -1.10 -32.02 -22.94
C PRO A 53 -2.61 -32.16 -23.19
N LYS A 54 -3.39 -32.49 -22.16
CA LYS A 54 -4.86 -32.60 -22.26
C LYS A 54 -5.49 -31.27 -22.70
N TYR A 55 -5.09 -30.16 -22.03
CA TYR A 55 -5.67 -28.85 -22.30
C TYR A 55 -5.07 -28.16 -23.52
N GLN A 56 -3.82 -28.46 -23.88
CA GLN A 56 -3.19 -27.98 -25.11
C GLN A 56 -3.86 -28.53 -26.36
N ALA A 57 -4.45 -29.72 -26.31
CA ALA A 57 -5.15 -30.35 -27.43
C ALA A 57 -6.51 -29.72 -27.72
N LEU A 58 -7.07 -28.93 -26.81
CA LEU A 58 -8.39 -28.31 -26.94
C LEU A 58 -8.31 -27.06 -27.84
N SER A 59 -9.37 -26.80 -28.58
CA SER A 59 -9.60 -25.51 -29.24
C SER A 59 -9.90 -24.42 -28.21
N ASP A 60 -9.89 -23.15 -28.61
CA ASP A 60 -10.18 -22.03 -27.69
C ASP A 60 -11.60 -22.10 -27.12
N GLU A 61 -12.58 -22.50 -27.94
CA GLU A 61 -13.96 -22.67 -27.49
C GLU A 61 -14.12 -23.86 -26.52
N GLU A 62 -13.42 -24.96 -26.77
CA GLU A 62 -13.40 -26.10 -25.83
C GLU A 62 -12.68 -25.75 -24.53
N LEU A 63 -11.60 -24.98 -24.58
CA LEU A 63 -10.90 -24.49 -23.40
C LEU A 63 -11.79 -23.57 -22.57
N LYS A 64 -12.49 -22.63 -23.21
CA LYS A 64 -13.49 -21.78 -22.57
C LYS A 64 -14.63 -22.60 -21.94
N HIS A 65 -15.08 -23.65 -22.63
CA HIS A 65 -16.13 -24.52 -22.11
C HIS A 65 -15.72 -25.26 -20.84
N GLN A 66 -14.41 -25.46 -20.56
CA GLN A 66 -13.94 -26.05 -19.31
C GLN A 66 -14.42 -25.27 -18.08
N THR A 67 -14.53 -23.95 -18.17
CA THR A 67 -15.10 -23.11 -17.09
C THR A 67 -16.54 -23.53 -16.75
N VAL A 68 -17.35 -23.84 -17.75
CA VAL A 68 -18.73 -24.31 -17.55
C VAL A 68 -18.73 -25.70 -16.90
N LEU A 69 -17.86 -26.60 -17.35
CA LEU A 69 -17.73 -27.94 -16.79
C LEU A 69 -17.24 -27.90 -15.33
N LEU A 70 -16.24 -27.07 -15.03
CA LEU A 70 -15.73 -26.91 -13.67
C LEU A 70 -16.80 -26.32 -12.74
N ARG A 71 -17.57 -25.33 -13.20
CA ARG A 71 -18.72 -24.80 -12.44
C ARG A 71 -19.81 -25.85 -12.23
N GLN A 72 -19.99 -26.76 -13.19
CA GLN A 72 -20.95 -27.88 -13.03
C GLN A 72 -20.46 -28.85 -11.94
N ARG A 73 -19.18 -29.24 -11.95
CA ARG A 73 -18.58 -30.10 -10.93
C ARG A 73 -18.78 -29.55 -9.51
N LEU A 74 -18.60 -28.22 -9.33
CA LEU A 74 -18.89 -27.55 -8.05
C LEU A 74 -20.38 -27.66 -7.66
N ARG A 75 -21.30 -27.51 -8.62
CA ARG A 75 -22.75 -27.70 -8.36
C ARG A 75 -23.10 -29.14 -8.03
N ASP A 76 -22.37 -30.10 -8.56
CA ASP A 76 -22.54 -31.53 -8.30
C ASP A 76 -21.93 -31.98 -6.97
N GLY A 77 -21.28 -31.05 -6.23
CA GLY A 77 -20.82 -31.24 -4.85
C GLY A 77 -19.30 -31.41 -4.69
N GLU A 78 -18.51 -31.30 -5.76
CA GLU A 78 -17.05 -31.22 -5.64
C GLU A 78 -16.64 -29.90 -5.00
N THR A 79 -15.49 -29.89 -4.31
CA THR A 79 -14.92 -28.69 -3.70
C THR A 79 -13.97 -27.96 -4.67
N LEU A 80 -13.59 -26.73 -4.33
CA LEU A 80 -12.55 -26.01 -5.07
C LEU A 80 -11.21 -26.78 -5.07
N ASP A 81 -10.91 -27.49 -3.99
CA ASP A 81 -9.69 -28.29 -3.86
C ASP A 81 -9.69 -29.51 -4.78
N ASP A 82 -10.85 -30.11 -5.03
CA ASP A 82 -11.00 -31.25 -5.94
C ASP A 82 -10.76 -30.85 -7.40
N ILE A 83 -11.24 -29.68 -7.78
CA ILE A 83 -11.09 -29.17 -9.15
C ILE A 83 -9.82 -28.33 -9.40
N LEU A 84 -9.02 -28.06 -8.35
CA LEU A 84 -7.87 -27.13 -8.42
C LEU A 84 -6.89 -27.49 -9.54
N ASN A 85 -6.53 -28.78 -9.67
CA ASN A 85 -5.53 -29.21 -10.64
C ASN A 85 -6.01 -28.91 -12.09
N ASP A 86 -7.25 -29.24 -12.39
CA ASP A 86 -7.86 -28.97 -13.70
C ASP A 86 -7.98 -27.46 -13.93
N ALA A 87 -8.47 -26.69 -12.95
CA ALA A 87 -8.63 -25.25 -13.04
C ALA A 87 -7.30 -24.53 -13.26
N PHE A 88 -6.24 -24.90 -12.54
CA PHE A 88 -4.91 -24.31 -12.71
C PHE A 88 -4.32 -24.68 -14.08
N ALA A 89 -4.53 -25.91 -14.57
CA ALA A 89 -4.08 -26.32 -15.88
C ALA A 89 -4.80 -25.55 -17.01
N VAL A 90 -6.12 -25.33 -16.88
CA VAL A 90 -6.91 -24.48 -17.79
C VAL A 90 -6.43 -23.03 -17.78
N CYS A 91 -6.23 -22.45 -16.59
CA CYS A 91 -5.72 -21.08 -16.43
C CYS A 91 -4.30 -20.93 -17.00
N ARG A 92 -3.43 -21.91 -16.79
CA ARG A 92 -2.06 -21.94 -17.33
C ARG A 92 -2.06 -21.95 -18.87
N GLU A 93 -2.90 -22.79 -19.49
CA GLU A 93 -3.03 -22.84 -20.94
C GLU A 93 -3.65 -21.55 -21.49
N GLY A 94 -4.67 -20.99 -20.83
CA GLY A 94 -5.23 -19.69 -21.16
C GLY A 94 -4.19 -18.57 -21.09
N GLY A 95 -3.34 -18.54 -20.07
CA GLY A 95 -2.24 -17.58 -19.94
C GLY A 95 -1.23 -17.69 -21.08
N LYS A 96 -0.89 -18.91 -21.48
CA LYS A 96 0.00 -19.16 -22.61
C LYS A 96 -0.59 -18.66 -23.93
N ARG A 97 -1.89 -18.90 -24.20
CA ARG A 97 -2.56 -18.51 -25.45
C ARG A 97 -2.86 -17.04 -25.55
N HIS A 98 -3.44 -16.46 -24.50
CA HIS A 98 -4.03 -15.13 -24.58
C HIS A 98 -3.12 -14.01 -24.04
N LEU A 99 -2.12 -14.37 -23.20
CA LEU A 99 -1.12 -13.42 -22.70
C LEU A 99 0.29 -13.68 -23.25
N GLY A 100 0.52 -14.83 -23.91
CA GLY A 100 1.86 -15.28 -24.29
C GLY A 100 2.72 -15.70 -23.07
N MET A 101 2.10 -15.88 -21.90
CA MET A 101 2.78 -16.15 -20.63
C MET A 101 2.32 -17.49 -20.06
N ARG A 102 3.19 -18.50 -20.10
CA ARG A 102 2.97 -19.77 -19.43
C ARG A 102 3.45 -19.69 -17.99
N HIS A 103 2.60 -19.98 -17.02
CA HIS A 103 2.99 -20.04 -15.61
C HIS A 103 4.09 -21.08 -15.38
N TYR A 104 5.13 -20.72 -14.65
CA TYR A 104 6.15 -21.65 -14.19
C TYR A 104 5.65 -22.48 -13.00
N ASP A 105 6.31 -23.60 -12.70
CA ASP A 105 5.89 -24.47 -11.61
C ASP A 105 5.96 -23.78 -10.24
N VAL A 106 6.98 -22.94 -10.00
CA VAL A 106 7.05 -22.10 -8.80
C VAL A 106 5.88 -21.11 -8.70
N GLN A 107 5.35 -20.65 -9.83
CA GLN A 107 4.16 -19.80 -9.87
C GLN A 107 2.88 -20.58 -9.57
N LEU A 108 2.79 -21.87 -9.96
CA LEU A 108 1.70 -22.75 -9.52
C LEU A 108 1.73 -22.93 -8.00
N ILE A 109 2.92 -23.09 -7.41
CA ILE A 109 3.09 -23.16 -5.95
C ILE A 109 2.56 -21.88 -5.29
N GLY A 110 2.97 -20.69 -5.81
CA GLY A 110 2.46 -19.40 -5.35
C GLY A 110 0.95 -19.29 -5.40
N GLY A 111 0.36 -19.70 -6.52
CA GLY A 111 -1.09 -19.73 -6.69
C GLY A 111 -1.81 -20.65 -5.70
N MET A 112 -1.22 -21.80 -5.37
CA MET A 112 -1.75 -22.72 -4.33
C MET A 112 -1.66 -22.10 -2.94
N VAL A 113 -0.54 -21.47 -2.58
CA VAL A 113 -0.41 -20.76 -1.29
C VAL A 113 -1.51 -19.72 -1.14
N LEU A 114 -1.74 -18.90 -2.17
CA LEU A 114 -2.83 -17.92 -2.16
C LEU A 114 -4.20 -18.57 -2.05
N HIS A 115 -4.45 -19.66 -2.80
CA HIS A 115 -5.73 -20.35 -2.75
C HIS A 115 -6.05 -20.90 -1.37
N PHE A 116 -5.05 -21.43 -0.66
CA PHE A 116 -5.22 -21.97 0.69
C PHE A 116 -5.23 -20.90 1.80
N GLY A 117 -5.26 -19.62 1.44
CA GLY A 117 -5.35 -18.53 2.42
C GLY A 117 -4.02 -18.28 3.11
N GLY A 118 -2.92 -18.31 2.38
CA GLY A 118 -1.57 -17.96 2.86
C GLY A 118 -1.00 -16.73 2.17
N ILE A 119 0.19 -16.35 2.58
CA ILE A 119 0.98 -15.30 1.97
C ILE A 119 2.11 -15.93 1.16
N ALA A 120 2.12 -15.64 -0.15
CA ALA A 120 3.17 -16.07 -1.05
C ALA A 120 4.30 -15.01 -1.06
N GLU A 121 5.41 -15.28 -0.38
CA GLU A 121 6.59 -14.46 -0.52
C GLU A 121 7.34 -14.86 -1.79
N MET A 122 7.35 -13.96 -2.76
CA MET A 122 8.01 -14.15 -4.05
C MET A 122 8.88 -12.94 -4.36
N VAL A 123 10.12 -13.21 -4.72
CA VAL A 123 11.08 -12.16 -5.09
C VAL A 123 10.50 -11.26 -6.18
N THR A 124 10.78 -9.96 -6.09
CA THR A 124 10.35 -8.99 -7.11
C THR A 124 10.83 -9.41 -8.50
N GLY A 125 9.93 -9.39 -9.48
CA GLY A 125 10.20 -9.85 -10.84
C GLY A 125 9.84 -11.31 -11.13
N GLU A 126 9.40 -12.11 -10.15
CA GLU A 126 8.95 -13.49 -10.35
C GLU A 126 7.49 -13.60 -10.87
N GLY A 127 6.86 -12.46 -11.21
CA GLY A 127 5.55 -12.43 -11.87
C GLY A 127 4.36 -12.62 -10.94
N LYS A 128 4.35 -11.99 -9.76
CA LYS A 128 3.24 -12.03 -8.79
C LYS A 128 1.88 -11.75 -9.42
N THR A 129 1.77 -10.74 -10.29
CA THR A 129 0.53 -10.41 -11.01
C THR A 129 -0.04 -11.60 -11.81
N LEU A 130 0.83 -12.36 -12.47
CA LEU A 130 0.43 -13.57 -13.21
C LEU A 130 0.06 -14.69 -12.25
N VAL A 131 0.77 -14.84 -11.12
CA VAL A 131 0.44 -15.85 -10.08
C VAL A 131 -0.97 -15.66 -9.53
N ALA A 132 -1.37 -14.42 -9.27
CA ALA A 132 -2.69 -14.10 -8.76
C ALA A 132 -3.83 -14.57 -9.67
N THR A 133 -3.56 -14.76 -10.97
CA THR A 133 -4.59 -15.24 -11.92
C THR A 133 -5.07 -16.66 -11.62
N LEU A 134 -4.21 -17.52 -11.10
CA LEU A 134 -4.53 -18.92 -10.80
C LEU A 134 -5.60 -19.04 -9.70
N PRO A 135 -5.38 -18.50 -8.48
CA PRO A 135 -6.39 -18.58 -7.43
C PRO A 135 -7.60 -17.68 -7.74
N ALA A 136 -7.42 -16.56 -8.46
CA ALA A 136 -8.54 -15.72 -8.86
C ALA A 136 -9.49 -16.48 -9.80
N TYR A 137 -8.97 -17.13 -10.84
CA TYR A 137 -9.75 -17.98 -11.73
C TYR A 137 -10.50 -19.08 -10.98
N LEU A 138 -9.78 -19.87 -10.17
CA LEU A 138 -10.37 -20.98 -9.43
C LEU A 138 -11.51 -20.52 -8.50
N ASN A 139 -11.27 -19.50 -7.68
CA ASN A 139 -12.27 -19.06 -6.71
C ASN A 139 -13.44 -18.28 -7.36
N ALA A 140 -13.24 -17.68 -8.54
CA ALA A 140 -14.29 -17.04 -9.30
C ALA A 140 -15.33 -18.05 -9.87
N LEU A 141 -14.96 -19.33 -9.97
CA LEU A 141 -15.88 -20.39 -10.42
C LEU A 141 -17.09 -20.56 -9.48
N GLU A 142 -16.96 -20.22 -8.20
CA GLU A 142 -18.10 -20.25 -7.26
C GLU A 142 -19.15 -19.17 -7.56
N GLY A 143 -18.83 -18.12 -8.33
CA GLY A 143 -19.73 -17.01 -8.58
C GLY A 143 -19.99 -16.10 -7.38
N LYS A 144 -19.09 -16.10 -6.37
CA LYS A 144 -19.22 -15.31 -5.13
C LYS A 144 -18.39 -14.02 -5.15
N GLY A 145 -17.68 -13.75 -6.23
CA GLY A 145 -16.78 -12.61 -6.38
C GLY A 145 -15.40 -12.83 -5.77
N VAL A 146 -14.38 -12.37 -6.50
CA VAL A 146 -12.98 -12.33 -6.06
C VAL A 146 -12.49 -10.90 -6.19
N HIS A 147 -11.90 -10.36 -5.13
CA HIS A 147 -11.31 -9.04 -5.13
C HIS A 147 -9.79 -9.14 -5.20
N VAL A 148 -9.18 -8.47 -6.18
CA VAL A 148 -7.72 -8.33 -6.29
C VAL A 148 -7.36 -6.91 -5.90
N VAL A 149 -6.62 -6.78 -4.80
CA VAL A 149 -6.34 -5.52 -4.13
C VAL A 149 -4.93 -5.06 -4.45
N THR A 150 -4.78 -3.82 -4.90
CA THR A 150 -3.50 -3.19 -5.21
C THR A 150 -3.33 -1.89 -4.43
N VAL A 151 -2.13 -1.29 -4.48
CA VAL A 151 -1.80 -0.10 -3.69
C VAL A 151 -2.29 1.22 -4.33
N ASN A 152 -2.58 1.25 -5.63
CA ASN A 152 -3.06 2.46 -6.30
C ASN A 152 -3.95 2.17 -7.52
N ASP A 153 -4.73 3.17 -7.95
CA ASP A 153 -5.69 3.08 -9.05
C ASP A 153 -5.04 2.75 -10.40
N TYR A 154 -3.82 3.23 -10.64
CA TYR A 154 -3.09 2.93 -11.86
C TYR A 154 -2.78 1.43 -11.97
N LEU A 155 -2.24 0.83 -10.91
CA LEU A 155 -1.96 -0.61 -10.87
C LEU A 155 -3.24 -1.44 -10.98
N ALA A 156 -4.30 -1.05 -10.27
CA ALA A 156 -5.58 -1.74 -10.32
C ALA A 156 -6.11 -1.82 -11.77
N ARG A 157 -6.07 -0.70 -12.49
CA ARG A 157 -6.51 -0.63 -13.88
C ARG A 157 -5.56 -1.37 -14.83
N ARG A 158 -4.25 -1.11 -14.73
CA ARG A 158 -3.22 -1.74 -15.56
C ARG A 158 -3.27 -3.26 -15.46
N ASP A 159 -3.30 -3.79 -14.26
CA ASP A 159 -3.26 -5.24 -14.03
C ASP A 159 -4.57 -5.90 -14.46
N MET A 160 -5.70 -5.22 -14.23
CA MET A 160 -6.99 -5.67 -14.76
C MET A 160 -6.97 -5.74 -16.29
N GLU A 161 -6.59 -4.65 -16.97
CA GLU A 161 -6.53 -4.59 -18.44
C GLU A 161 -5.54 -5.61 -19.01
N TRP A 162 -4.41 -5.83 -18.34
CA TRP A 162 -3.39 -6.77 -18.77
C TRP A 162 -3.84 -8.23 -18.62
N MET A 163 -4.51 -8.58 -17.50
CA MET A 163 -4.98 -9.94 -17.25
C MET A 163 -6.36 -10.24 -17.86
N ALA A 164 -7.12 -9.22 -18.26
CA ALA A 164 -8.46 -9.37 -18.84
C ALA A 164 -8.53 -10.36 -20.02
N PRO A 165 -7.59 -10.37 -21.00
CA PRO A 165 -7.65 -11.34 -22.09
C PRO A 165 -7.66 -12.79 -21.62
N LEU A 166 -6.94 -13.14 -20.56
CA LEU A 166 -6.97 -14.48 -19.96
C LEU A 166 -8.37 -14.83 -19.45
N TYR A 167 -8.91 -14.01 -18.56
CA TYR A 167 -10.18 -14.30 -17.90
C TYR A 167 -11.36 -14.29 -18.85
N MET A 168 -11.43 -13.30 -19.74
CA MET A 168 -12.53 -13.16 -20.69
C MET A 168 -12.57 -14.31 -21.70
N ASN A 169 -11.41 -14.74 -22.18
CA ASN A 169 -11.35 -15.88 -23.12
C ASN A 169 -11.62 -17.22 -22.40
N LEU A 170 -11.46 -17.28 -21.08
CA LEU A 170 -11.92 -18.42 -20.29
C LEU A 170 -13.38 -18.29 -19.84
N GLY A 171 -14.09 -17.22 -20.21
CA GLY A 171 -15.52 -17.05 -19.96
C GLY A 171 -15.86 -16.44 -18.60
N LEU A 172 -14.93 -15.74 -17.95
CA LEU A 172 -15.16 -14.96 -16.74
C LEU A 172 -15.33 -13.48 -17.06
N THR A 173 -16.02 -12.77 -16.18
CA THR A 173 -16.18 -11.31 -16.22
C THR A 173 -15.20 -10.64 -15.26
N ILE A 174 -14.66 -9.50 -15.69
CA ILE A 174 -13.66 -8.75 -14.93
C ILE A 174 -13.87 -7.26 -15.08
N ASN A 175 -13.62 -6.50 -14.01
CA ASN A 175 -13.62 -5.04 -14.04
C ASN A 175 -12.70 -4.49 -12.94
N ALA A 176 -12.49 -3.17 -12.94
CA ALA A 176 -11.77 -2.46 -11.88
C ALA A 176 -12.63 -1.33 -11.32
N ILE A 177 -12.56 -1.13 -10.00
CA ILE A 177 -13.08 0.06 -9.33
C ILE A 177 -11.96 1.07 -9.16
N GLN A 178 -12.30 2.35 -9.32
CA GLN A 178 -11.36 3.47 -9.24
C GLN A 178 -11.95 4.62 -8.42
N SER A 179 -11.09 5.50 -7.95
CA SER A 179 -11.50 6.72 -7.25
C SER A 179 -12.33 7.61 -8.18
N GLY A 180 -13.40 8.21 -7.62
CA GLY A 180 -14.31 9.07 -8.38
C GLY A 180 -15.27 8.35 -9.33
N MET A 181 -15.25 7.00 -9.41
CA MET A 181 -16.16 6.23 -10.25
C MET A 181 -17.60 6.37 -9.75
N PRO A 182 -18.59 6.63 -10.66
CA PRO A 182 -20.00 6.70 -10.29
C PRO A 182 -20.52 5.40 -9.66
N THR A 183 -21.52 5.52 -8.78
CA THR A 183 -22.11 4.38 -8.05
C THR A 183 -22.60 3.26 -8.98
N ALA A 184 -23.30 3.60 -10.06
CA ALA A 184 -23.80 2.62 -11.01
C ALA A 184 -22.69 1.82 -11.70
N GLU A 185 -21.57 2.47 -12.04
CA GLU A 185 -20.41 1.80 -12.64
C GLU A 185 -19.71 0.89 -11.62
N LYS A 186 -19.60 1.33 -10.35
CA LYS A 186 -19.08 0.49 -9.27
C LYS A 186 -19.96 -0.74 -9.03
N GLN A 187 -21.28 -0.58 -9.03
CA GLN A 187 -22.22 -1.70 -8.92
C GLN A 187 -22.02 -2.71 -10.04
N ALA A 188 -21.82 -2.24 -11.28
CA ALA A 188 -21.55 -3.10 -12.43
C ALA A 188 -20.19 -3.82 -12.27
N ALA A 189 -19.16 -3.14 -11.74
CA ALA A 189 -17.87 -3.74 -11.49
C ALA A 189 -17.92 -4.83 -10.41
N TYR A 190 -18.66 -4.61 -9.33
CA TYR A 190 -18.85 -5.62 -8.27
C TYR A 190 -19.75 -6.81 -8.64
N VAL A 191 -20.43 -6.78 -9.79
CA VAL A 191 -21.16 -7.94 -10.34
C VAL A 191 -20.23 -8.89 -11.07
N CYS A 192 -19.07 -8.42 -11.52
CA CYS A 192 -18.10 -9.24 -12.21
C CYS A 192 -17.58 -10.39 -11.31
N ASP A 193 -17.13 -11.47 -11.93
CA ASP A 193 -16.51 -12.60 -11.24
C ASP A 193 -15.23 -12.18 -10.50
N ILE A 194 -14.48 -11.22 -11.08
CA ILE A 194 -13.23 -10.69 -10.54
C ILE A 194 -13.27 -9.16 -10.57
N THR A 195 -13.00 -8.51 -9.44
CA THR A 195 -12.95 -7.05 -9.32
C THR A 195 -11.58 -6.62 -8.80
N TYR A 196 -10.88 -5.80 -9.58
CA TYR A 196 -9.65 -5.14 -9.17
C TYR A 196 -9.95 -3.79 -8.51
N GLY A 197 -9.13 -3.37 -7.56
CA GLY A 197 -9.27 -2.07 -6.91
C GLY A 197 -8.19 -1.80 -5.89
N THR A 198 -8.18 -0.59 -5.35
CA THR A 198 -7.28 -0.25 -4.26
C THR A 198 -7.85 -0.64 -2.90
N ASN A 199 -6.97 -0.85 -1.92
CA ASN A 199 -7.34 -1.06 -0.53
C ASN A 199 -8.32 0.01 -0.02
N ASN A 200 -8.06 1.29 -0.36
CA ASN A 200 -8.87 2.42 0.05
C ASN A 200 -10.27 2.39 -0.61
N GLU A 201 -10.36 2.10 -1.92
CA GLU A 201 -11.66 2.07 -2.60
C GLU A 201 -12.56 0.95 -2.08
N PHE A 202 -12.02 -0.27 -1.87
CA PHE A 202 -12.78 -1.34 -1.22
C PHE A 202 -13.24 -0.95 0.18
N GLY A 203 -12.36 -0.30 0.94
CA GLY A 203 -12.68 0.14 2.29
C GLY A 203 -13.70 1.27 2.35
N PHE A 204 -13.56 2.30 1.51
CA PHE A 204 -14.54 3.38 1.44
C PHE A 204 -15.89 2.93 0.90
N ASP A 205 -15.92 2.00 -0.07
CA ASP A 205 -17.18 1.46 -0.56
C ASP A 205 -17.89 0.65 0.52
N TYR A 206 -17.14 -0.10 1.36
CA TYR A 206 -17.71 -0.75 2.54
C TYR A 206 -18.35 0.26 3.51
N LEU A 207 -17.65 1.36 3.83
CA LEU A 207 -18.21 2.40 4.71
C LEU A 207 -19.45 3.05 4.09
N ARG A 208 -19.41 3.40 2.80
CA ARG A 208 -20.56 4.00 2.08
C ARG A 208 -21.76 3.05 2.07
N ASP A 209 -21.52 1.76 1.83
CA ASP A 209 -22.57 0.75 1.79
C ASP A 209 -23.29 0.58 3.13
N ASN A 210 -22.54 0.70 4.24
CA ASN A 210 -23.15 0.68 5.58
C ASN A 210 -23.96 1.96 5.91
N MET A 211 -23.78 3.03 5.16
CA MET A 211 -24.57 4.27 5.28
C MET A 211 -25.77 4.31 4.34
N ARG A 212 -25.85 3.39 3.36
CA ARG A 212 -26.93 3.36 2.38
C ARG A 212 -28.20 2.75 2.94
N PRO A 213 -29.39 3.31 2.60
CA PRO A 213 -30.67 2.85 3.16
C PRO A 213 -31.15 1.52 2.58
N ALA A 214 -30.62 1.10 1.41
CA ALA A 214 -31.11 -0.06 0.70
C ALA A 214 -30.02 -1.08 0.36
N ALA A 215 -30.34 -2.35 0.48
CA ALA A 215 -29.52 -3.44 0.00
C ALA A 215 -29.43 -3.42 -1.54
N LYS A 216 -28.37 -4.04 -2.09
CA LYS A 216 -28.20 -4.18 -3.52
C LYS A 216 -29.38 -4.96 -4.14
N GLY A 217 -29.95 -4.41 -5.21
CA GLY A 217 -31.07 -5.04 -5.93
C GLY A 217 -32.45 -4.77 -5.33
N ASP A 218 -32.58 -3.84 -4.38
CA ASP A 218 -33.88 -3.41 -3.86
C ASP A 218 -34.50 -2.35 -4.79
N ASP A 219 -35.34 -2.79 -5.71
CA ASP A 219 -35.97 -1.94 -6.74
C ASP A 219 -36.88 -0.82 -6.20
N ARG A 220 -37.15 -0.80 -4.88
CA ARG A 220 -37.91 0.29 -4.23
C ARG A 220 -37.08 1.57 -4.08
N PHE A 221 -35.74 1.46 -4.23
CA PHE A 221 -34.81 2.56 -4.10
C PHE A 221 -34.02 2.77 -5.40
N PRO A 222 -33.65 4.02 -5.72
CA PRO A 222 -32.81 4.29 -6.88
C PRO A 222 -31.42 3.68 -6.67
N ALA A 223 -30.72 3.38 -7.77
CA ALA A 223 -29.45 2.65 -7.76
C ALA A 223 -28.35 3.31 -6.90
N ASP A 224 -28.34 4.63 -6.82
CA ASP A 224 -27.38 5.41 -6.02
C ASP A 224 -27.64 5.30 -4.51
N ALA A 225 -28.85 4.94 -4.10
CA ALA A 225 -29.22 4.67 -2.71
C ALA A 225 -28.99 3.20 -2.29
N GLN A 226 -28.65 2.33 -3.22
CA GLN A 226 -28.40 0.90 -2.97
C GLN A 226 -26.91 0.63 -2.72
N GLN A 227 -26.63 -0.43 -1.96
CA GLN A 227 -25.28 -0.93 -1.73
C GLN A 227 -24.59 -1.34 -3.05
N CYS A 228 -23.28 -1.14 -3.14
CA CYS A 228 -22.47 -1.50 -4.31
C CYS A 228 -21.87 -2.88 -4.21
N GLN A 229 -21.24 -3.16 -3.06
CA GLN A 229 -20.49 -4.39 -2.84
C GLN A 229 -21.43 -5.60 -2.73
N GLY A 230 -20.89 -6.75 -2.99
CA GLY A 230 -21.45 -8.02 -2.62
C GLY A 230 -20.83 -8.55 -1.32
N PRO A 231 -21.02 -9.85 -1.04
CA PRO A 231 -20.36 -10.50 0.08
C PRO A 231 -18.83 -10.42 -0.03
N LEU A 232 -18.14 -10.13 1.07
CA LEU A 232 -16.68 -10.16 1.16
C LEU A 232 -16.22 -11.63 1.20
N ASN A 233 -16.10 -12.24 0.01
CA ASN A 233 -15.82 -13.67 -0.12
C ASN A 233 -14.31 -13.97 -0.10
N TYR A 234 -13.58 -13.54 -1.13
CA TYR A 234 -12.15 -13.78 -1.25
C TYR A 234 -11.41 -12.52 -1.70
N ALA A 235 -10.33 -12.19 -0.98
CA ALA A 235 -9.42 -11.13 -1.38
C ALA A 235 -7.99 -11.66 -1.57
N ILE A 236 -7.36 -11.25 -2.66
CA ILE A 236 -5.93 -11.43 -2.94
C ILE A 236 -5.29 -10.05 -2.87
N ILE A 237 -4.34 -9.86 -1.95
CA ILE A 237 -3.72 -8.56 -1.70
C ILE A 237 -2.31 -8.57 -2.28
N ASP A 238 -2.03 -7.66 -3.21
CA ASP A 238 -0.68 -7.39 -3.69
C ASP A 238 0.02 -6.39 -2.76
N GLU A 239 1.34 -6.56 -2.56
CA GLU A 239 2.14 -5.83 -1.57
C GLU A 239 1.47 -5.88 -0.18
N VAL A 240 1.21 -7.11 0.28
CA VAL A 240 0.40 -7.41 1.47
C VAL A 240 1.00 -6.87 2.77
N ASP A 241 2.31 -6.74 2.89
CA ASP A 241 3.02 -6.14 4.00
C ASP A 241 2.69 -4.64 4.13
N ASN A 242 2.69 -3.90 3.05
CA ASN A 242 2.29 -2.50 3.06
C ASN A 242 0.81 -2.36 3.49
N ILE A 243 -0.11 -3.10 2.86
CA ILE A 243 -1.55 -2.92 3.07
C ILE A 243 -2.02 -3.47 4.43
N LEU A 244 -1.55 -4.65 4.85
CA LEU A 244 -2.03 -5.31 6.06
C LEU A 244 -1.21 -5.04 7.32
N ILE A 245 0.00 -4.48 7.19
CA ILE A 245 0.86 -4.13 8.34
C ILE A 245 1.06 -2.63 8.40
N ASP A 246 1.74 -2.02 7.41
CA ASP A 246 2.17 -0.62 7.49
C ASP A 246 0.99 0.36 7.52
N GLU A 247 0.03 0.21 6.60
CA GLU A 247 -1.14 1.08 6.49
C GLU A 247 -2.38 0.58 7.25
N ALA A 248 -2.34 -0.66 7.76
CA ALA A 248 -3.51 -1.36 8.27
C ALA A 248 -4.26 -0.65 9.40
N ARG A 249 -3.53 0.09 10.24
CA ARG A 249 -4.07 0.79 11.43
C ARG A 249 -4.61 2.18 11.10
N THR A 250 -4.28 2.73 9.95
CA THR A 250 -4.80 4.03 9.51
C THR A 250 -6.31 3.92 9.27
N PRO A 251 -7.15 4.69 9.99
CA PRO A 251 -8.58 4.61 9.80
C PRO A 251 -9.02 5.32 8.51
N LEU A 252 -9.90 4.68 7.77
CA LEU A 252 -10.70 5.33 6.75
C LEU A 252 -11.84 6.07 7.45
N ILE A 253 -12.05 7.33 7.13
CA ILE A 253 -13.04 8.19 7.78
C ILE A 253 -13.91 8.83 6.72
N ILE A 254 -15.22 8.71 6.87
CA ILE A 254 -16.20 9.50 6.13
C ILE A 254 -16.79 10.53 7.07
N SER A 255 -16.62 11.79 6.74
CA SER A 255 -17.13 12.91 7.50
C SER A 255 -18.02 13.80 6.62
N GLY A 256 -18.95 14.49 7.22
CA GLY A 256 -19.79 15.46 6.55
C GLY A 256 -20.23 16.56 7.51
N PRO A 257 -20.95 17.57 7.01
CA PRO A 257 -21.42 18.66 7.86
C PRO A 257 -22.36 18.12 8.94
N ALA A 258 -22.15 18.56 10.18
CA ALA A 258 -23.09 18.34 11.26
C ALA A 258 -24.38 19.13 10.99
N ASP A 259 -25.52 18.55 11.34
CA ASP A 259 -26.83 19.22 11.20
C ASP A 259 -27.06 20.14 12.41
N LEU A 260 -26.18 21.12 12.60
CA LEU A 260 -26.26 22.12 13.65
C LEU A 260 -26.73 23.47 13.07
N ASP A 261 -27.64 24.13 13.77
CA ASP A 261 -28.04 25.48 13.44
C ASP A 261 -26.88 26.46 13.68
N LEU A 262 -26.19 26.85 12.59
CA LEU A 262 -25.06 27.78 12.63
C LEU A 262 -25.43 29.13 13.28
N GLY A 263 -26.72 29.52 13.27
CA GLY A 263 -27.21 30.72 13.94
C GLY A 263 -26.99 30.67 15.45
N ARG A 264 -27.06 29.52 16.06
CA ARG A 264 -26.83 29.34 17.51
C ARG A 264 -25.42 29.73 17.96
N TYR A 265 -24.40 29.59 17.13
CA TYR A 265 -23.04 30.07 17.45
C TYR A 265 -22.98 31.61 17.55
N ALA A 266 -23.66 32.30 16.64
CA ALA A 266 -23.78 33.76 16.69
C ALA A 266 -24.57 34.22 17.93
N ASP A 267 -25.64 33.52 18.28
CA ASP A 267 -26.43 33.81 19.48
C ASP A 267 -25.64 33.52 20.76
N ALA A 268 -24.92 32.40 20.84
CA ALA A 268 -24.02 32.08 21.95
C ALA A 268 -22.92 33.12 22.12
N ASN A 269 -22.34 33.59 21.01
CA ASN A 269 -21.37 34.69 21.04
C ASN A 269 -21.98 35.99 21.58
N ARG A 270 -23.22 36.32 21.20
CA ARG A 270 -23.94 37.47 21.75
C ARG A 270 -24.18 37.35 23.24
N VAL A 271 -24.56 36.17 23.74
CA VAL A 271 -24.77 35.88 25.18
C VAL A 271 -23.41 35.99 25.91
N ALA A 272 -22.35 35.34 25.42
CA ALA A 272 -21.03 35.35 26.04
C ALA A 272 -20.49 36.79 26.22
N ASN A 273 -20.71 37.68 25.27
CA ASN A 273 -20.27 39.08 25.34
C ASN A 273 -20.99 39.91 26.45
N GLN A 274 -22.11 39.44 26.97
CA GLN A 274 -22.86 40.12 28.02
C GLN A 274 -22.56 39.53 29.41
N LEU A 275 -21.93 38.38 29.50
CA LEU A 275 -21.54 37.76 30.75
C LEU A 275 -20.30 38.46 31.37
N LYS A 276 -20.23 38.52 32.70
CA LYS A 276 -19.19 39.19 33.44
C LYS A 276 -18.24 38.18 34.05
N LYS A 277 -16.93 38.31 33.74
CA LYS A 277 -15.88 37.51 34.36
C LYS A 277 -15.91 37.63 35.88
N GLU A 278 -15.56 36.56 36.61
CA GLU A 278 -15.51 36.41 38.08
C GLU A 278 -16.89 36.52 38.78
N VAL A 279 -17.98 36.83 38.05
CA VAL A 279 -19.35 36.78 38.53
C VAL A 279 -20.11 35.64 37.90
N HIS A 280 -20.17 35.64 36.58
CA HIS A 280 -20.92 34.68 35.79
C HIS A 280 -20.09 33.49 35.30
N PHE A 281 -18.76 33.63 35.24
CA PHE A 281 -17.84 32.55 34.86
C PHE A 281 -16.44 32.82 35.41
N THR A 282 -15.68 31.73 35.52
CA THR A 282 -14.24 31.75 35.89
C THR A 282 -13.40 31.24 34.73
N VAL A 283 -12.19 31.78 34.58
CA VAL A 283 -11.24 31.39 33.53
C VAL A 283 -10.00 30.79 34.15
N ASP A 284 -9.69 29.54 33.85
CA ASP A 284 -8.46 28.87 34.19
C ASP A 284 -7.53 28.80 32.97
N GLU A 285 -6.60 29.75 32.88
CA GLU A 285 -5.63 29.82 31.78
C GLU A 285 -4.66 28.63 31.75
N LYS A 286 -4.38 27.99 32.92
CA LYS A 286 -3.44 26.85 32.99
C LYS A 286 -4.07 25.56 32.47
N GLN A 287 -5.37 25.38 32.71
CA GLN A 287 -6.11 24.21 32.26
C GLN A 287 -6.81 24.45 30.91
N HIS A 288 -6.65 25.64 30.32
CA HIS A 288 -7.36 26.05 29.09
C HIS A 288 -8.87 25.82 29.19
N ASN A 289 -9.49 26.17 30.34
CA ASN A 289 -10.88 25.93 30.60
C ASN A 289 -11.60 27.18 31.10
N VAL A 290 -12.93 27.24 30.80
CA VAL A 290 -13.85 28.25 31.31
C VAL A 290 -15.00 27.52 31.99
N THR A 291 -15.45 27.99 33.12
CA THR A 291 -16.56 27.35 33.84
C THR A 291 -17.60 28.39 34.24
N LEU A 292 -18.84 28.18 33.82
CA LEU A 292 -19.99 29.02 34.26
C LEU A 292 -20.27 28.79 35.74
N THR A 293 -20.60 29.87 36.47
CA THR A 293 -21.14 29.80 37.81
C THR A 293 -22.64 29.54 37.77
N ASP A 294 -23.26 29.16 38.88
CA ASP A 294 -24.72 29.00 38.97
C ASP A 294 -25.48 30.30 38.63
N GLU A 295 -24.92 31.46 38.97
CA GLU A 295 -25.46 32.76 38.58
C GLU A 295 -25.26 33.02 37.11
N GLY A 296 -24.12 32.60 36.54
CA GLY A 296 -23.80 32.67 35.11
C GLY A 296 -24.77 31.82 34.24
N VAL A 297 -25.13 30.63 34.70
CA VAL A 297 -26.12 29.78 34.01
C VAL A 297 -27.46 30.49 33.93
N ARG A 298 -27.98 31.02 35.05
CA ARG A 298 -29.26 31.72 35.07
C ARG A 298 -29.29 32.98 34.20
N GLU A 299 -28.21 33.76 34.22
CA GLU A 299 -28.15 34.96 33.39
C GLU A 299 -28.02 34.59 31.91
N ALA A 300 -27.25 33.52 31.59
CA ALA A 300 -27.13 33.03 30.24
C ALA A 300 -28.47 32.47 29.69
N GLU A 301 -29.23 31.73 30.47
CA GLU A 301 -30.59 31.27 30.13
C GLU A 301 -31.53 32.45 29.78
N LYS A 302 -31.52 33.47 30.62
CA LYS A 302 -32.28 34.68 30.39
C LYS A 302 -31.88 35.45 29.13
N LEU A 303 -30.57 35.57 28.86
CA LEU A 303 -30.02 36.24 27.68
C LEU A 303 -30.27 35.45 26.39
N ALA A 304 -30.28 34.12 26.48
CA ALA A 304 -30.61 33.22 25.39
C ALA A 304 -32.11 33.13 25.13
N GLY A 305 -32.94 33.61 26.07
CA GLY A 305 -34.43 33.60 25.95
C GLY A 305 -35.01 32.19 26.11
N VAL A 306 -34.36 31.32 26.86
CA VAL A 306 -34.81 29.94 27.13
C VAL A 306 -35.13 29.78 28.61
N GLU A 307 -36.09 28.91 28.92
CA GLU A 307 -36.54 28.68 30.30
C GLU A 307 -35.47 27.90 31.12
N SER A 308 -34.85 26.91 30.49
CA SER A 308 -33.73 26.16 31.08
C SER A 308 -32.88 25.49 30.00
N PHE A 309 -31.58 25.44 30.21
CA PHE A 309 -30.62 24.71 29.37
C PHE A 309 -30.79 23.20 29.48
N TYR A 310 -31.42 22.71 30.54
CA TYR A 310 -31.59 21.27 30.80
C TYR A 310 -32.90 20.71 30.24
N THR A 311 -33.65 21.49 29.47
CA THR A 311 -34.84 21.02 28.76
C THR A 311 -34.52 20.50 27.37
N ALA A 312 -35.37 19.59 26.84
CA ALA A 312 -35.22 19.04 25.52
C ALA A 312 -35.14 20.16 24.45
N GLY A 313 -34.13 20.09 23.58
CA GLY A 313 -33.84 21.09 22.54
C GLY A 313 -32.92 22.24 22.97
N ASN A 314 -32.57 22.35 24.26
CA ASN A 314 -31.69 23.40 24.79
C ASN A 314 -30.35 22.86 25.35
N MET A 315 -30.17 21.57 25.37
CA MET A 315 -28.97 20.92 26.00
C MET A 315 -27.64 21.30 25.34
N GLU A 316 -27.66 21.86 24.15
CA GLU A 316 -26.45 22.32 23.45
C GLU A 316 -25.95 23.69 23.92
N TRP A 317 -26.83 24.52 24.51
CA TRP A 317 -26.48 25.89 24.91
C TRP A 317 -25.31 26.02 25.86
N PRO A 318 -25.19 25.22 26.95
CA PRO A 318 -24.01 25.28 27.84
C PRO A 318 -22.71 25.10 27.07
N HIS A 319 -22.65 24.15 26.15
CA HIS A 319 -21.50 23.86 25.34
C HIS A 319 -21.16 25.00 24.36
N LEU A 320 -22.15 25.57 23.69
CA LEU A 320 -21.96 26.68 22.77
C LEU A 320 -21.48 27.94 23.49
N ILE A 321 -22.00 28.24 24.68
CA ILE A 321 -21.60 29.39 25.50
C ILE A 321 -20.19 29.17 26.06
N ASP A 322 -19.87 27.97 26.52
CA ASP A 322 -18.52 27.60 26.98
C ASP A 322 -17.49 27.83 25.88
N ASN A 323 -17.75 27.35 24.68
CA ASN A 323 -16.89 27.58 23.51
C ASN A 323 -16.79 29.05 23.12
N ALA A 324 -17.87 29.80 23.19
CA ALA A 324 -17.83 31.23 22.94
C ALA A 324 -16.97 31.98 23.97
N LEU A 325 -17.10 31.65 25.26
CA LEU A 325 -16.25 32.21 26.32
C LEU A 325 -14.79 31.80 26.16
N LYS A 326 -14.50 30.52 25.83
CA LYS A 326 -13.14 30.07 25.51
C LYS A 326 -12.56 30.86 24.33
N ALA A 327 -13.31 31.03 23.23
CA ALA A 327 -12.90 31.81 22.09
C ALA A 327 -12.51 33.25 22.46
N HIS A 328 -13.27 33.91 23.37
CA HIS A 328 -12.98 35.29 23.81
C HIS A 328 -11.79 35.41 24.75
N TYR A 329 -11.64 34.49 25.70
CA TYR A 329 -10.70 34.64 26.82
C TYR A 329 -9.42 33.83 26.68
N LEU A 330 -9.45 32.70 25.98
CA LEU A 330 -8.30 31.81 25.83
C LEU A 330 -7.65 31.85 24.44
N TYR A 331 -8.42 32.19 23.39
CA TYR A 331 -7.91 32.20 22.01
C TYR A 331 -7.76 33.63 21.49
N LYS A 332 -6.51 34.04 21.25
CA LYS A 332 -6.16 35.42 20.85
C LYS A 332 -5.78 35.47 19.37
N LYS A 333 -6.32 36.48 18.67
CA LYS A 333 -5.94 36.78 17.30
C LYS A 333 -4.44 37.12 17.22
N ASP A 334 -3.79 36.74 16.14
CA ASP A 334 -2.36 36.92 15.83
C ASP A 334 -1.42 36.16 16.82
N VAL A 335 -1.97 35.33 17.71
CA VAL A 335 -1.25 34.42 18.58
C VAL A 335 -1.65 32.96 18.30
N ASN A 336 -2.93 32.63 18.49
CA ASN A 336 -3.42 31.26 18.29
C ASN A 336 -4.02 31.07 16.89
N TYR A 337 -4.43 32.15 16.22
CA TYR A 337 -4.97 32.12 14.88
C TYR A 337 -4.74 33.45 14.13
N PHE A 338 -4.81 33.36 12.80
CA PHE A 338 -4.73 34.50 11.88
C PHE A 338 -5.97 34.52 10.99
N ILE A 339 -6.39 35.71 10.53
CA ILE A 339 -7.51 35.88 9.61
C ILE A 339 -6.96 36.17 8.22
N LYS A 340 -7.21 35.28 7.25
CA LYS A 340 -6.86 35.44 5.85
C LYS A 340 -8.07 35.09 4.98
N ASP A 341 -8.40 35.91 4.03
CA ASP A 341 -9.51 35.70 3.08
C ASP A 341 -10.85 35.40 3.77
N LYS A 342 -11.15 36.07 4.88
CA LYS A 342 -12.33 35.85 5.74
C LYS A 342 -12.40 34.43 6.33
N GLN A 343 -11.28 33.77 6.53
CA GLN A 343 -11.19 32.46 7.17
C GLN A 343 -10.22 32.49 8.34
N ILE A 344 -10.52 31.69 9.35
CA ILE A 344 -9.64 31.48 10.50
C ILE A 344 -8.60 30.42 10.11
N ILE A 345 -7.32 30.75 10.28
CA ILE A 345 -6.20 29.82 10.09
C ILE A 345 -5.49 29.68 11.42
N ILE A 346 -5.36 28.45 11.90
CA ILE A 346 -4.70 28.13 13.18
C ILE A 346 -3.19 28.39 13.05
N VAL A 347 -2.61 28.93 14.12
CA VAL A 347 -1.16 29.05 14.30
C VAL A 347 -0.71 27.91 15.23
N ASP A 348 0.26 27.13 14.79
CA ASP A 348 0.86 26.07 15.61
C ASP A 348 1.64 26.67 16.79
N GLU A 349 1.32 26.27 18.00
CA GLU A 349 1.92 26.83 19.22
C GLU A 349 3.43 26.58 19.34
N PHE A 350 3.93 25.48 18.74
CA PHE A 350 5.33 25.08 18.86
C PHE A 350 6.19 25.64 17.73
N THR A 351 5.66 25.70 16.52
CA THR A 351 6.41 26.10 15.33
C THR A 351 6.11 27.51 14.84
N GLY A 352 5.00 28.12 15.30
CA GLY A 352 4.51 29.42 14.81
C GLY A 352 4.04 29.42 13.36
N ARG A 353 3.89 28.23 12.74
CA ARG A 353 3.47 28.09 11.34
C ARG A 353 1.96 28.11 11.20
N LEU A 354 1.49 28.66 10.08
CA LEU A 354 0.09 28.64 9.71
C LEU A 354 -0.32 27.21 9.30
N MET A 355 -1.40 26.70 9.90
CA MET A 355 -1.94 25.38 9.64
C MET A 355 -3.18 25.50 8.77
N GLU A 356 -3.00 25.69 7.46
CA GLU A 356 -4.11 25.80 6.50
C GLU A 356 -4.90 24.49 6.45
N GLY A 357 -6.25 24.59 6.42
CA GLY A 357 -7.15 23.45 6.34
C GLY A 357 -7.42 22.70 7.65
N ARG A 358 -6.75 23.05 8.77
CA ARG A 358 -7.06 22.52 10.10
C ARG A 358 -8.10 23.37 10.82
N GLN A 359 -8.90 22.71 11.65
CA GLN A 359 -9.91 23.33 12.50
C GLN A 359 -9.81 22.79 13.92
N TRP A 360 -10.16 23.58 14.93
CA TRP A 360 -10.39 23.07 16.28
C TRP A 360 -11.67 22.25 16.31
N SER A 361 -11.67 21.19 17.12
CA SER A 361 -12.82 20.29 17.31
C SER A 361 -13.90 20.91 18.23
N ASP A 362 -14.99 20.19 18.33
CA ASP A 362 -16.06 20.39 19.31
C ASP A 362 -16.71 21.80 19.27
N GLY A 363 -16.85 22.39 18.07
CA GLY A 363 -17.52 23.68 17.90
C GLY A 363 -16.67 24.90 18.27
N LEU A 364 -15.44 24.73 18.75
CA LEU A 364 -14.57 25.84 19.13
C LEU A 364 -14.16 26.69 17.92
N HIS A 365 -13.89 26.06 16.77
CA HIS A 365 -13.54 26.80 15.55
C HIS A 365 -14.67 27.72 15.12
N GLN A 366 -15.91 27.21 15.15
CA GLN A 366 -17.13 27.97 14.85
C GLN A 366 -17.35 29.10 15.87
N ALA A 367 -17.05 28.89 17.13
CA ALA A 367 -17.12 29.93 18.14
C ALA A 367 -16.09 31.07 17.89
N VAL A 368 -14.90 30.74 17.42
CA VAL A 368 -13.89 31.73 17.02
C VAL A 368 -14.33 32.46 15.74
N GLU A 369 -14.91 31.76 14.76
CA GLU A 369 -15.48 32.37 13.57
C GLU A 369 -16.62 33.35 13.92
N ALA A 370 -17.50 32.97 14.85
CA ALA A 370 -18.57 33.82 15.37
C ALA A 370 -18.02 35.06 16.12
N LYS A 371 -16.97 34.89 16.92
CA LYS A 371 -16.27 35.98 17.63
C LYS A 371 -15.72 37.02 16.64
N GLU A 372 -15.06 36.57 15.57
CA GLU A 372 -14.42 37.45 14.58
C GLU A 372 -15.38 37.94 13.50
N GLY A 373 -16.65 37.52 13.50
CA GLY A 373 -17.66 37.92 12.53
C GLY A 373 -17.38 37.48 11.11
N VAL A 374 -16.63 36.37 10.96
CA VAL A 374 -16.40 35.73 9.65
C VAL A 374 -17.49 34.71 9.37
N THR A 375 -17.52 34.16 8.15
CA THR A 375 -18.52 33.14 7.78
C THR A 375 -18.30 31.87 8.61
N ILE A 376 -19.30 31.50 9.40
CA ILE A 376 -19.27 30.29 10.22
C ILE A 376 -19.43 29.08 9.28
N LYS A 377 -18.44 28.18 9.31
CA LYS A 377 -18.47 26.92 8.56
C LYS A 377 -19.16 25.83 9.39
N PRO A 378 -19.92 24.92 8.76
CA PRO A 378 -20.50 23.80 9.50
C PRO A 378 -19.40 22.97 10.15
N GLU A 379 -19.66 22.50 11.35
CA GLU A 379 -18.81 21.52 12.03
C GLU A 379 -18.79 20.21 11.22
N THR A 380 -17.65 19.55 11.21
CA THR A 380 -17.51 18.28 10.51
C THR A 380 -17.75 17.14 11.48
N GLN A 381 -18.81 16.37 11.25
CA GLN A 381 -19.13 15.18 12.02
C GLN A 381 -18.62 13.92 11.29
N THR A 382 -18.00 13.00 12.02
CA THR A 382 -17.64 11.69 11.50
C THR A 382 -18.87 10.79 11.45
N PHE A 383 -19.24 10.35 10.23
CA PHE A 383 -20.39 9.46 10.01
C PHE A 383 -19.99 7.99 10.09
N ALA A 384 -18.82 7.64 9.57
CA ALA A 384 -18.32 6.27 9.57
C ALA A 384 -16.81 6.24 9.64
N THR A 385 -16.28 5.26 10.37
CA THR A 385 -14.83 4.99 10.43
C THR A 385 -14.57 3.50 10.54
N ALA A 386 -13.55 3.01 9.85
CA ALA A 386 -13.03 1.66 10.00
C ALA A 386 -11.55 1.63 9.59
N SER A 387 -10.74 0.80 10.24
CA SER A 387 -9.37 0.53 9.79
C SER A 387 -9.38 -0.51 8.66
N LEU A 388 -8.40 -0.44 7.77
CA LEU A 388 -8.19 -1.46 6.73
C LEU A 388 -8.07 -2.86 7.35
N GLN A 389 -7.36 -2.96 8.48
CA GLN A 389 -7.23 -4.19 9.25
C GLN A 389 -8.58 -4.85 9.55
N ASN A 390 -9.55 -4.07 10.02
CA ASN A 390 -10.88 -4.59 10.38
C ASN A 390 -11.68 -5.00 9.14
N ILE A 391 -11.58 -4.23 8.06
CA ILE A 391 -12.28 -4.52 6.80
C ILE A 391 -11.77 -5.83 6.18
N PHE A 392 -10.45 -5.99 6.05
CA PHE A 392 -9.89 -7.21 5.45
C PHE A 392 -10.12 -8.48 6.30
N LYS A 393 -10.25 -8.34 7.62
CA LYS A 393 -10.67 -9.47 8.49
C LYS A 393 -12.08 -9.98 8.24
N MET A 394 -12.94 -9.22 7.58
CA MET A 394 -14.31 -9.63 7.26
C MET A 394 -14.41 -10.54 6.04
N TYR A 395 -13.35 -10.63 5.22
CA TYR A 395 -13.34 -11.58 4.11
C TYR A 395 -13.34 -13.01 4.63
N LYS A 396 -14.13 -13.89 4.00
CA LYS A 396 -14.17 -15.32 4.34
C LYS A 396 -12.85 -16.01 4.08
N LYS A 397 -12.17 -15.59 3.00
CA LYS A 397 -10.82 -16.03 2.62
C LYS A 397 -9.97 -14.80 2.30
N LEU A 398 -8.79 -14.76 2.88
CA LEU A 398 -7.80 -13.71 2.68
C LEU A 398 -6.47 -14.35 2.29
N SER A 399 -5.78 -13.76 1.35
CA SER A 399 -4.42 -14.15 0.97
C SER A 399 -3.67 -12.94 0.45
N GLY A 400 -2.36 -13.06 0.35
CA GLY A 400 -1.56 -11.94 -0.15
C GLY A 400 -0.22 -12.38 -0.71
N MET A 401 0.43 -11.46 -1.40
CA MET A 401 1.75 -11.67 -1.99
C MET A 401 2.60 -10.42 -1.84
N THR A 402 3.89 -10.62 -1.63
CA THR A 402 4.91 -9.56 -1.57
C THR A 402 6.29 -10.17 -1.75
N GLY A 403 7.33 -9.34 -1.83
CA GLY A 403 8.74 -9.77 -1.84
C GLY A 403 9.37 -9.88 -0.45
N THR A 404 8.70 -9.43 0.63
CA THR A 404 9.30 -9.11 1.94
C THR A 404 8.45 -9.54 3.15
N ALA A 405 7.58 -10.55 3.01
CA ALA A 405 6.63 -10.94 4.07
C ALA A 405 7.26 -11.66 5.27
N MET A 406 8.39 -12.34 5.08
CA MET A 406 8.97 -13.22 6.13
C MET A 406 9.38 -12.45 7.38
N THR A 407 9.78 -11.18 7.25
CA THR A 407 10.12 -10.31 8.37
C THR A 407 8.93 -10.08 9.30
N GLU A 408 7.73 -10.02 8.73
CA GLU A 408 6.47 -9.74 9.43
C GLU A 408 5.60 -11.01 9.64
N ALA A 409 6.16 -12.20 9.39
CA ALA A 409 5.42 -13.48 9.45
C ALA A 409 4.69 -13.69 10.78
N THR A 410 5.30 -13.29 11.90
CA THR A 410 4.70 -13.39 13.23
C THR A 410 3.48 -12.48 13.37
N GLU A 411 3.52 -11.28 12.80
CA GLU A 411 2.42 -10.32 12.86
C GLU A 411 1.27 -10.77 11.96
N PHE A 412 1.53 -11.26 10.76
CA PHE A 412 0.53 -11.86 9.89
C PHE A 412 -0.20 -13.02 10.54
N MET A 413 0.53 -13.92 11.19
CA MET A 413 -0.07 -15.05 11.91
C MET A 413 -0.92 -14.56 13.08
N LYS A 414 -0.41 -13.63 13.90
CA LYS A 414 -1.10 -13.15 15.11
C LYS A 414 -2.37 -12.35 14.81
N ILE A 415 -2.33 -11.50 13.76
CA ILE A 415 -3.42 -10.58 13.44
C ILE A 415 -4.45 -11.21 12.52
N TYR A 416 -4.00 -11.90 11.46
CA TYR A 416 -4.86 -12.39 10.37
C TYR A 416 -4.94 -13.90 10.29
N ASN A 417 -4.13 -14.63 11.07
CA ASN A 417 -3.99 -16.09 11.01
C ASN A 417 -3.53 -16.55 9.61
N LEU A 418 -2.59 -15.82 9.01
CA LEU A 418 -2.03 -16.11 7.70
C LEU A 418 -0.59 -16.60 7.84
N ASP A 419 -0.31 -17.79 7.28
CA ASP A 419 1.04 -18.33 7.15
C ASP A 419 1.78 -17.69 5.99
N VAL A 420 3.08 -17.42 6.16
CA VAL A 420 3.98 -16.95 5.10
C VAL A 420 4.77 -18.12 4.53
N VAL A 421 4.72 -18.30 3.21
CA VAL A 421 5.48 -19.31 2.49
C VAL A 421 6.43 -18.62 1.52
N ALA A 422 7.74 -18.76 1.78
CA ALA A 422 8.77 -18.27 0.87
C ALA A 422 8.94 -19.26 -0.29
N ILE A 423 8.68 -18.77 -1.49
CA ILE A 423 8.69 -19.57 -2.73
C ILE A 423 10.05 -19.38 -3.41
N PRO A 424 10.72 -20.48 -3.80
CA PRO A 424 11.98 -20.39 -4.49
C PRO A 424 11.83 -19.68 -5.85
N THR A 425 12.89 -19.00 -6.29
CA THR A 425 12.94 -18.41 -7.63
C THR A 425 12.93 -19.47 -8.73
N ASN A 426 12.33 -19.16 -9.88
CA ASN A 426 12.27 -20.09 -11.01
C ASN A 426 13.67 -20.46 -11.56
N ARG A 427 14.62 -19.53 -11.45
CA ARG A 427 16.03 -19.76 -11.79
C ARG A 427 16.93 -19.36 -10.64
N PRO A 428 18.12 -19.98 -10.49
CA PRO A 428 19.07 -19.57 -9.48
C PRO A 428 19.38 -18.07 -9.56
N MET A 429 19.39 -17.40 -8.40
CA MET A 429 19.69 -15.97 -8.31
C MET A 429 21.15 -15.73 -8.72
N LYS A 430 21.32 -14.81 -9.67
CA LYS A 430 22.65 -14.37 -10.14
C LYS A 430 23.01 -12.97 -9.65
N ARG A 431 22.09 -12.29 -8.97
CA ARG A 431 22.32 -10.95 -8.41
C ARG A 431 23.36 -11.04 -7.30
N LEU A 432 24.38 -10.19 -7.41
CA LEU A 432 25.39 -10.01 -6.37
C LEU A 432 24.97 -8.84 -5.49
N GLU A 433 24.94 -9.07 -4.20
CA GLU A 433 24.71 -8.02 -3.20
C GLU A 433 26.06 -7.52 -2.70
N HIS A 434 26.25 -6.20 -2.75
CA HIS A 434 27.43 -5.53 -2.22
C HIS A 434 27.12 -4.97 -0.84
N PRO A 435 28.12 -4.88 0.07
CA PRO A 435 27.91 -4.27 1.37
C PRO A 435 27.56 -2.78 1.26
N ASP A 436 26.81 -2.28 2.25
CA ASP A 436 26.42 -0.88 2.31
C ASP A 436 27.63 0.06 2.41
N LEU A 437 27.57 1.17 1.68
CA LEU A 437 28.55 2.25 1.76
C LEU A 437 28.00 3.39 2.60
N ILE A 438 28.67 3.69 3.72
CA ILE A 438 28.24 4.72 4.68
C ILE A 438 29.05 6.00 4.46
N TYR A 439 28.36 7.13 4.35
CA TYR A 439 28.96 8.44 4.13
C TYR A 439 28.67 9.40 5.29
N LEU A 440 29.58 10.32 5.57
CA LEU A 440 29.42 11.31 6.64
C LEU A 440 28.33 12.35 6.32
N THR A 441 28.19 12.72 5.04
CA THR A 441 27.19 13.70 4.61
C THR A 441 26.40 13.21 3.40
N GLU A 442 25.17 13.71 3.26
CA GLU A 442 24.37 13.49 2.05
C GLU A 442 25.07 13.99 0.78
N LYS A 443 25.83 15.07 0.87
CA LYS A 443 26.56 15.63 -0.26
C LYS A 443 27.61 14.64 -0.77
N ASP A 444 28.35 14.02 0.13
CA ASP A 444 29.36 13.02 -0.22
C ASP A 444 28.73 11.78 -0.82
N LYS A 445 27.60 11.32 -0.22
CA LYS A 445 26.80 10.22 -0.75
C LYS A 445 26.34 10.49 -2.20
N PHE A 446 25.76 11.66 -2.48
CA PHE A 446 25.29 12.00 -3.82
C PHE A 446 26.44 12.14 -4.82
N SER A 447 27.59 12.66 -4.39
CA SER A 447 28.78 12.73 -5.24
C SER A 447 29.28 11.34 -5.62
N ALA A 448 29.46 10.45 -4.64
CA ALA A 448 29.90 9.07 -4.87
C ALA A 448 28.91 8.28 -5.73
N LEU A 449 27.60 8.47 -5.50
CA LEU A 449 26.54 7.86 -6.31
C LEU A 449 26.65 8.31 -7.77
N ALA A 450 26.85 9.60 -8.02
CA ALA A 450 26.99 10.13 -9.37
C ALA A 450 28.30 9.66 -10.04
N ASP A 451 29.38 9.47 -9.27
CA ASP A 451 30.63 8.86 -9.75
C ASP A 451 30.40 7.42 -10.19
N GLU A 452 29.65 6.64 -9.40
CA GLU A 452 29.33 5.24 -9.72
C GLU A 452 28.42 5.11 -10.94
N VAL A 453 27.40 5.99 -11.05
CA VAL A 453 26.54 6.05 -12.24
C VAL A 453 27.35 6.39 -13.49
N GLU A 454 28.28 7.34 -13.37
CA GLU A 454 29.16 7.70 -14.48
C GLU A 454 30.09 6.55 -14.86
N ARG A 455 30.69 5.89 -13.87
CA ARG A 455 31.55 4.71 -14.03
C ARG A 455 30.83 3.63 -14.82
N THR A 456 29.62 3.28 -14.40
CA THR A 456 28.85 2.18 -14.95
C THR A 456 28.29 2.47 -16.34
N SER A 457 27.82 3.71 -16.57
CA SER A 457 27.13 4.08 -17.81
C SER A 457 28.06 4.50 -18.92
N LYS A 458 29.18 5.17 -18.60
CA LYS A 458 30.06 5.78 -19.61
C LYS A 458 31.36 5.03 -19.89
N TRP A 459 31.88 4.28 -18.90
CA TRP A 459 33.24 3.74 -18.98
C TRP A 459 33.27 2.22 -18.93
N ASP A 460 34.18 1.65 -19.74
CA ASP A 460 34.65 0.29 -19.52
C ASP A 460 35.58 0.31 -18.32
N VAL A 461 35.51 -0.70 -17.47
CA VAL A 461 36.36 -0.84 -16.28
C VAL A 461 37.12 -2.15 -16.36
N LEU A 462 38.47 -2.06 -16.32
CA LEU A 462 39.33 -3.20 -16.15
C LEU A 462 39.76 -3.28 -14.69
N THR A 463 39.34 -4.33 -14.00
CA THR A 463 39.82 -4.61 -12.64
C THR A 463 41.05 -5.52 -12.78
N LEU A 464 42.18 -5.09 -12.24
CA LEU A 464 43.42 -5.86 -12.26
C LEU A 464 43.45 -6.83 -11.06
N LYS A 465 44.33 -7.85 -11.15
CA LYS A 465 44.48 -8.85 -10.08
C LYS A 465 45.00 -8.30 -8.75
N ASP A 466 45.62 -7.12 -8.77
CA ASP A 466 46.07 -6.39 -7.57
C ASP A 466 44.97 -5.55 -6.94
N GLY A 467 43.75 -5.56 -7.52
CA GLY A 467 42.60 -4.79 -7.05
C GLY A 467 42.49 -3.36 -7.58
N SER A 468 43.47 -2.91 -8.41
CA SER A 468 43.38 -1.59 -9.05
C SER A 468 42.42 -1.60 -10.23
N GLU A 469 41.80 -0.44 -10.51
CA GLU A 469 40.85 -0.27 -11.61
C GLU A 469 41.38 0.75 -12.63
N LEU A 470 41.24 0.42 -13.92
CA LEU A 470 41.47 1.31 -15.04
C LEU A 470 40.13 1.63 -15.72
N TRP A 471 39.83 2.92 -15.84
CA TRP A 471 38.56 3.41 -16.42
C TRP A 471 38.83 4.08 -17.76
N GLY A 472 38.09 3.65 -18.78
CA GLY A 472 38.30 4.19 -20.11
C GLY A 472 37.34 3.63 -21.15
N LYS A 473 37.76 3.69 -22.41
CA LYS A 473 37.08 3.00 -23.52
C LYS A 473 38.04 1.93 -24.07
N ILE A 474 37.54 0.70 -24.16
CA ILE A 474 38.31 -0.37 -24.78
C ILE A 474 38.31 -0.16 -26.28
N ASP A 475 39.53 0.09 -26.82
CA ASP A 475 39.76 0.32 -28.25
C ASP A 475 39.95 -0.97 -29.00
N LYS A 476 40.70 -1.89 -28.38
CA LYS A 476 41.10 -3.17 -28.98
C LYS A 476 41.20 -4.25 -27.90
N GLU A 477 40.76 -5.43 -28.25
CA GLU A 477 40.84 -6.62 -27.40
C GLU A 477 41.24 -7.82 -28.25
N ASP A 478 42.24 -8.53 -27.78
CA ASP A 478 42.66 -9.80 -28.37
C ASP A 478 42.94 -10.85 -27.27
N GLU A 479 43.43 -12.03 -27.66
CA GLU A 479 43.65 -13.14 -26.72
C GLU A 479 44.76 -12.84 -25.70
N ASN A 480 45.65 -11.90 -25.96
CA ASN A 480 46.86 -11.65 -25.16
C ASN A 480 46.74 -10.35 -24.36
N GLU A 481 46.14 -9.32 -24.94
CA GLU A 481 46.09 -7.98 -24.34
C GLU A 481 44.78 -7.27 -24.58
N VAL A 482 44.47 -6.31 -23.72
CA VAL A 482 43.35 -5.35 -23.86
C VAL A 482 43.94 -3.94 -23.89
N SER A 483 43.59 -3.17 -24.94
CA SER A 483 43.95 -1.76 -25.06
C SER A 483 42.78 -0.88 -24.61
N ILE A 484 43.01 -0.02 -23.64
CA ILE A 484 42.02 0.87 -23.05
C ILE A 484 42.47 2.34 -23.15
N ALA A 485 41.67 3.19 -23.79
CA ALA A 485 41.84 4.64 -23.78
C ALA A 485 41.37 5.18 -22.42
N LEU A 486 42.29 5.55 -21.56
CA LEU A 486 42.00 5.95 -20.18
C LEU A 486 41.22 7.27 -20.10
N LYS A 487 40.30 7.34 -19.11
CA LYS A 487 39.53 8.54 -18.82
C LYS A 487 40.44 9.74 -18.52
N GLY A 488 40.35 10.78 -19.37
CA GLY A 488 41.12 12.01 -19.21
C GLY A 488 42.54 11.96 -19.83
N GLU A 489 42.97 10.84 -20.36
CA GLU A 489 44.27 10.69 -21.02
C GLU A 489 44.14 10.70 -22.55
N ARG A 490 45.24 11.02 -23.24
CA ARG A 490 45.30 11.04 -24.72
C ARG A 490 45.92 9.80 -25.32
N TYR A 491 46.26 8.81 -24.49
CA TYR A 491 46.87 7.55 -24.93
C TYR A 491 46.07 6.36 -24.42
N SER A 492 46.22 5.24 -25.11
CA SER A 492 45.64 3.96 -24.70
C SER A 492 46.67 3.16 -23.97
N GLU A 493 46.30 2.58 -22.84
CA GLU A 493 47.15 1.65 -22.09
C GLU A 493 46.87 0.23 -22.55
N LYS A 494 47.93 -0.56 -22.72
CA LYS A 494 47.89 -1.97 -23.08
C LYS A 494 48.06 -2.83 -21.84
N VAL A 495 47.04 -3.58 -21.51
CA VAL A 495 47.00 -4.43 -20.32
C VAL A 495 47.02 -5.90 -20.75
N PRO A 496 48.02 -6.67 -20.36
CA PRO A 496 48.05 -8.11 -20.63
C PRO A 496 46.86 -8.82 -19.97
N ARG A 497 46.18 -9.70 -20.70
CA ARG A 497 45.01 -10.44 -20.18
C ARG A 497 45.30 -11.20 -18.88
N GLY A 498 46.52 -11.71 -18.73
CA GLY A 498 46.95 -12.39 -17.51
C GLY A 498 46.94 -11.54 -16.23
N LYS A 499 46.91 -10.20 -16.35
CA LYS A 499 46.84 -9.25 -15.24
C LYS A 499 45.40 -8.82 -14.93
N ILE A 500 44.43 -9.09 -15.81
CA ILE A 500 43.06 -8.67 -15.68
C ILE A 500 42.30 -9.71 -14.85
N ALA A 501 41.58 -9.25 -13.81
CA ALA A 501 40.67 -10.05 -13.00
C ALA A 501 39.28 -10.06 -13.60
N SER A 502 38.76 -8.87 -14.01
CA SER A 502 37.45 -8.74 -14.64
C SER A 502 37.40 -7.56 -15.63
N ILE A 503 36.47 -7.64 -16.59
CA ILE A 503 36.18 -6.60 -17.56
C ILE A 503 34.71 -6.26 -17.43
N GLU A 504 34.40 -5.03 -17.08
CA GLU A 504 33.03 -4.49 -17.06
C GLU A 504 32.86 -3.52 -18.24
N ARG A 505 31.87 -3.79 -19.09
CA ARG A 505 31.61 -2.95 -20.26
C ARG A 505 30.79 -1.73 -19.91
N ALA A 506 31.06 -0.62 -20.58
CA ALA A 506 30.25 0.59 -20.53
C ALA A 506 28.81 0.35 -20.96
N GLY A 507 27.91 1.19 -20.48
CA GLY A 507 26.50 1.19 -20.90
C GLY A 507 25.66 0.15 -20.20
N ARG A 508 26.09 -0.43 -19.08
CA ARG A 508 25.19 -1.21 -18.24
C ARG A 508 24.02 -0.33 -17.77
N PRO A 509 22.78 -0.81 -17.84
CA PRO A 509 21.65 -0.04 -17.33
C PRO A 509 21.75 0.13 -15.80
N VAL A 510 21.43 1.34 -15.33
CA VAL A 510 21.54 1.70 -13.91
C VAL A 510 20.16 2.14 -13.41
N LEU A 511 19.70 1.51 -12.33
CA LEU A 511 18.49 1.94 -11.59
C LEU A 511 18.93 2.50 -10.23
N VAL A 512 18.54 3.74 -9.95
CA VAL A 512 18.81 4.41 -8.67
C VAL A 512 17.50 4.62 -7.93
N GLY A 513 17.35 4.01 -6.75
CA GLY A 513 16.23 4.24 -5.84
C GLY A 513 16.46 5.46 -4.96
N THR A 514 15.44 6.31 -4.80
CA THR A 514 15.44 7.44 -3.87
C THR A 514 14.22 7.39 -2.96
N VAL A 515 14.34 7.98 -1.76
CA VAL A 515 13.26 7.95 -0.74
C VAL A 515 12.30 9.15 -0.81
N SER A 516 12.55 10.12 -1.70
CA SER A 516 11.67 11.27 -1.88
C SER A 516 11.84 11.93 -3.24
N ILE A 517 10.78 12.60 -3.70
CA ILE A 517 10.78 13.37 -4.96
C ILE A 517 11.90 14.42 -4.95
N GLU A 518 12.10 15.13 -3.84
CA GLU A 518 13.16 16.13 -3.69
C GLU A 518 14.54 15.52 -3.93
N LYS A 519 14.82 14.34 -3.36
CA LYS A 519 16.09 13.64 -3.54
C LYS A 519 16.28 13.18 -4.97
N SER A 520 15.23 12.72 -5.64
CA SER A 520 15.30 12.33 -7.05
C SER A 520 15.59 13.54 -7.97
N GLU A 521 14.96 14.68 -7.73
CA GLU A 521 15.19 15.92 -8.48
C GLU A 521 16.61 16.47 -8.26
N ARG A 522 17.10 16.42 -7.01
CA ARG A 522 18.48 16.82 -6.68
C ARG A 522 19.53 15.95 -7.36
N LEU A 523 19.31 14.64 -7.40
CA LEU A 523 20.19 13.71 -8.10
C LEU A 523 20.13 13.94 -9.61
N SER A 524 18.93 14.11 -10.17
CA SER A 524 18.73 14.44 -11.57
C SER A 524 19.54 15.66 -11.98
N ALA A 525 19.43 16.76 -11.25
CA ALA A 525 20.21 17.99 -11.50
C ALA A 525 21.74 17.76 -11.43
N LEU A 526 22.20 16.83 -10.57
CA LEU A 526 23.61 16.48 -10.49
C LEU A 526 24.08 15.67 -11.70
N LEU A 527 23.29 14.69 -12.15
CA LEU A 527 23.59 13.88 -13.34
C LEU A 527 23.53 14.72 -14.62
N GLU A 528 22.60 15.68 -14.75
CA GLU A 528 22.54 16.63 -15.85
C GLU A 528 23.82 17.45 -15.97
N ARG A 529 24.32 18.01 -14.85
CA ARG A 529 25.60 18.75 -14.83
C ARG A 529 26.79 17.92 -15.29
N ARG A 530 26.74 16.59 -15.08
CA ARG A 530 27.76 15.64 -15.55
C ARG A 530 27.51 15.13 -16.98
N GLY A 531 26.46 15.61 -17.65
CA GLY A 531 26.08 15.22 -19.00
C GLY A 531 25.70 13.74 -19.11
N ILE A 532 25.07 13.18 -18.07
CA ILE A 532 24.56 11.81 -18.05
C ILE A 532 23.07 11.87 -18.38
N LYS A 533 22.68 11.29 -19.52
CA LYS A 533 21.27 11.13 -19.89
C LYS A 533 20.61 10.16 -18.92
N HIS A 534 19.44 10.51 -18.41
CA HIS A 534 18.69 9.69 -17.49
C HIS A 534 17.19 10.01 -17.57
N ASP A 535 16.36 9.08 -17.11
CA ASP A 535 14.93 9.27 -16.92
C ASP A 535 14.62 9.31 -15.42
N VAL A 536 13.63 10.14 -15.05
CA VAL A 536 13.15 10.23 -13.65
C VAL A 536 11.74 9.68 -13.57
N LEU A 537 11.55 8.70 -12.69
CA LEU A 537 10.26 8.10 -12.38
C LEU A 537 9.85 8.48 -10.97
N ASN A 538 8.90 9.39 -10.84
CA ASN A 538 8.32 9.80 -9.57
C ASN A 538 6.83 10.14 -9.72
N ALA A 539 6.16 10.45 -8.61
CA ALA A 539 4.72 10.72 -8.58
C ALA A 539 4.24 11.85 -9.52
N LYS A 540 5.13 12.72 -10.02
CA LYS A 540 4.79 13.77 -10.98
C LYS A 540 4.64 13.24 -12.42
N GLN A 541 5.07 12.02 -12.70
CA GLN A 541 5.18 11.46 -14.06
C GLN A 541 4.40 10.15 -14.28
N HIS A 542 3.35 9.91 -13.52
CA HIS A 542 2.55 8.67 -13.59
C HIS A 542 2.12 8.27 -15.01
N GLY A 543 1.78 9.24 -15.88
CA GLY A 543 1.34 8.95 -17.25
C GLY A 543 2.44 8.39 -18.16
N ARG A 544 3.73 8.48 -17.79
CA ARG A 544 4.89 7.96 -18.55
C ARG A 544 5.58 6.78 -17.89
N GLU A 545 5.05 6.31 -16.77
CA GLU A 545 5.68 5.25 -15.97
C GLU A 545 5.96 3.99 -16.80
N ALA A 546 4.96 3.50 -17.52
CA ALA A 546 5.11 2.29 -18.34
C ALA A 546 6.19 2.44 -19.42
N ASP A 547 6.28 3.62 -20.06
CA ASP A 547 7.29 3.90 -21.09
C ASP A 547 8.70 3.94 -20.50
N ILE A 548 8.87 4.58 -19.34
CA ILE A 548 10.16 4.69 -18.65
C ILE A 548 10.61 3.30 -18.20
N VAL A 549 9.73 2.53 -17.58
CA VAL A 549 10.03 1.16 -17.11
C VAL A 549 10.42 0.26 -18.29
N ALA A 550 9.72 0.34 -19.42
CA ALA A 550 10.04 -0.42 -20.63
C ALA A 550 11.43 -0.11 -21.20
N GLN A 551 11.96 1.10 -20.96
CA GLN A 551 13.27 1.54 -21.43
C GLN A 551 14.39 1.32 -20.38
N ALA A 552 14.08 1.16 -19.11
CA ALA A 552 15.03 1.15 -18.00
C ALA A 552 16.11 0.05 -18.10
N GLY A 553 15.81 -1.07 -18.76
CA GLY A 553 16.76 -2.17 -18.98
C GLY A 553 17.60 -2.07 -20.26
N ARG A 554 17.46 -1.01 -21.05
CA ARG A 554 18.24 -0.86 -22.30
C ARG A 554 19.68 -0.47 -22.01
N LEU A 555 20.57 -0.85 -22.95
CA LEU A 555 21.99 -0.51 -22.88
C LEU A 555 22.18 1.01 -22.74
N GLY A 556 22.89 1.45 -21.72
CA GLY A 556 23.15 2.85 -21.41
C GLY A 556 22.02 3.59 -20.74
N ALA A 557 20.91 2.94 -20.43
CA ALA A 557 19.80 3.57 -19.70
C ALA A 557 20.20 3.85 -18.24
N VAL A 558 19.85 5.04 -17.76
CA VAL A 558 19.96 5.42 -16.35
C VAL A 558 18.58 5.89 -15.91
N THR A 559 18.02 5.26 -14.88
CA THR A 559 16.68 5.58 -14.36
C THR A 559 16.78 5.90 -12.88
N ILE A 560 16.22 7.03 -12.47
CA ILE A 560 16.04 7.42 -11.07
C ILE A 560 14.58 7.16 -10.71
N ALA A 561 14.33 6.30 -9.72
CA ALA A 561 12.98 5.97 -9.25
C ALA A 561 12.79 6.38 -7.78
N THR A 562 11.55 6.80 -7.45
CA THR A 562 11.18 7.19 -6.09
C THR A 562 9.96 6.42 -5.65
#